data_d4415b53eb11ec51660cd807a86c53b1
#
_entry.id   d4415b53eb11ec51660cd807a86c53b1
#
_cell.length_a   1.000
_cell.length_b   1.000
_cell.length_c   1.000
_cell.angle_alpha   90.00
_cell.angle_beta   90.00
_cell.angle_gamma   90.00
#
_symmetry.space_group_name_H-M   'P 1'
#
loop_
_entity.id
_entity.type
_entity.pdbx_description
1 polymer ?
#
loop_
_entity_poly.entity_id
_entity_poly.type
_entity_poly.pdbx_seq_one_letter_code
_entity_poly.pdbx_strand_id
1 'polypeptide(L)'
;RVGICTGGAQDMIEQAALMGCDAYISGAISERTTHRARELGIDYFACGHHATERGGIQALGELLAEQFGLPVTFIDIDNPA
;
A
#
# COMPACT_ATOMS: atom_id res chain seq x y z
N ARG A 1 -16.01 5.89 -0.19
CA ARG A 1 -15.09 5.23 -1.14
C ARG A 1 -13.66 5.30 -0.62
N VAL A 2 -12.96 4.17 -0.64
CA VAL A 2 -11.58 4.07 -0.16
C VAL A 2 -10.66 3.71 -1.33
N GLY A 3 -9.59 4.48 -1.50
CA GLY A 3 -8.49 4.17 -2.40
C GLY A 3 -7.40 3.40 -1.64
N ILE A 4 -6.80 2.41 -2.28
CA ILE A 4 -5.71 1.62 -1.69
C ILE A 4 -4.58 1.49 -2.71
N CYS A 5 -3.35 1.83 -2.28
CA CYS A 5 -2.15 1.54 -3.04
C CYS A 5 -0.98 1.36 -2.06
N THR A 6 -0.42 0.16 -2.05
CA THR A 6 0.61 -0.26 -1.09
C THR A 6 1.96 0.41 -1.35
N GLY A 7 2.87 0.33 -0.38
CA GLY A 7 4.23 0.80 -0.53
C GLY A 7 4.37 2.32 -0.58
N GLY A 8 5.26 2.81 -1.43
CA GLY A 8 5.61 4.23 -1.56
C GLY A 8 4.69 5.04 -2.48
N ALA A 9 3.39 4.90 -2.33
CA ALA A 9 2.40 5.50 -3.21
C ALA A 9 1.69 6.73 -2.60
N GLN A 10 2.32 7.42 -1.65
CA GLN A 10 1.73 8.57 -0.95
C GLN A 10 1.34 9.72 -1.89
N ASP A 11 2.07 9.91 -2.98
CA ASP A 11 1.77 10.99 -3.92
C ASP A 11 0.57 10.72 -4.83
N MET A 12 0.07 9.49 -4.85
CA MET A 12 -1.16 9.15 -5.57
C MET A 12 -2.44 9.59 -4.85
N ILE A 13 -2.31 10.24 -3.70
CA ILE A 13 -3.44 10.80 -2.94
C ILE A 13 -4.28 11.76 -3.80
N GLU A 14 -3.65 12.50 -4.72
CA GLU A 14 -4.36 13.41 -5.62
C GLU A 14 -5.29 12.65 -6.57
N GLN A 15 -4.81 11.54 -7.12
CA GLN A 15 -5.64 10.69 -7.97
C GLN A 15 -6.81 10.09 -7.20
N ALA A 16 -6.57 9.63 -5.97
CA ALA A 16 -7.62 9.11 -5.11
C ALA A 16 -8.71 10.17 -4.86
N ALA A 17 -8.30 11.41 -4.54
CA ALA A 17 -9.24 12.51 -4.36
C ALA A 17 -10.03 12.83 -5.62
N LEU A 18 -9.36 12.87 -6.78
CA LEU A 18 -10.01 13.12 -8.08
C LEU A 18 -11.02 12.01 -8.44
N MET A 19 -10.78 10.78 -8.00
CA MET A 19 -11.70 9.66 -8.19
C MET A 19 -12.86 9.64 -7.17
N GLY A 20 -12.95 10.64 -6.32
CA GLY A 20 -14.01 10.76 -5.32
C GLY A 20 -13.83 9.86 -4.10
N CYS A 21 -12.60 9.47 -3.77
CA CYS A 21 -12.33 8.73 -2.55
C CYS A 21 -12.45 9.64 -1.32
N ASP A 22 -13.05 9.11 -0.26
CA ASP A 22 -13.16 9.78 1.04
C ASP A 22 -11.91 9.52 1.90
N ALA A 23 -11.27 8.38 1.67
CA ALA A 23 -10.07 7.95 2.37
C ALA A 23 -9.07 7.31 1.41
N TYR A 24 -7.78 7.42 1.74
CA TYR A 24 -6.71 6.79 0.98
C TYR A 24 -5.74 6.07 1.92
N ILE A 25 -5.51 4.78 1.65
CA ILE A 25 -4.61 3.92 2.40
C ILE A 25 -3.36 3.66 1.57
N SER A 26 -2.19 3.96 2.13
CA SER A 26 -0.91 3.68 1.48
C SER A 26 0.12 3.21 2.52
N GLY A 27 1.30 2.83 2.06
CA GLY A 27 2.36 2.37 2.95
C GLY A 27 3.16 3.51 3.57
N ALA A 28 3.73 4.38 2.75
CA ALA A 28 4.64 5.43 3.17
C ALA A 28 3.94 6.77 3.43
N ILE A 29 4.65 7.69 4.05
CA ILE A 29 4.22 9.07 4.25
C ILE A 29 5.42 10.01 4.11
N SER A 30 5.19 11.18 3.53
CA SER A 30 6.14 12.29 3.48
C SER A 30 5.53 13.53 4.13
N GLU A 31 6.34 14.52 4.45
CA GLU A 31 5.83 15.77 5.03
C GLU A 31 4.72 16.39 4.16
N ARG A 32 4.93 16.42 2.85
CA ARG A 32 3.95 16.96 1.90
C ARG A 32 2.63 16.21 1.89
N THR A 33 2.60 14.93 2.26
CA THR A 33 1.38 14.12 2.30
C THR A 33 0.36 14.68 3.27
N THR A 34 0.81 15.11 4.45
CA THR A 34 -0.05 15.73 5.47
C THR A 34 -0.71 17.00 4.93
N HIS A 35 0.06 17.85 4.27
CA HIS A 35 -0.47 19.07 3.66
C HIS A 35 -1.49 18.76 2.57
N ARG A 36 -1.16 17.83 1.69
CA ARG A 36 -2.07 17.44 0.59
C ARG A 36 -3.37 16.81 1.10
N ALA A 37 -3.28 15.95 2.09
CA ALA A 37 -4.48 15.34 2.68
C ALA A 37 -5.44 16.41 3.25
N ARG A 38 -4.88 17.38 3.96
CA ARG A 38 -5.67 18.49 4.52
C ARG A 38 -6.25 19.41 3.45
N GLU A 39 -5.46 19.77 2.44
CA GLU A 39 -5.90 20.62 1.33
C GLU A 39 -6.99 19.94 0.49
N LEU A 40 -6.87 18.65 0.25
CA LEU A 40 -7.83 17.89 -0.56
C LEU A 40 -9.05 17.42 0.25
N GLY A 41 -9.01 17.52 1.58
CA GLY A 41 -10.09 17.05 2.45
C GLY A 41 -10.30 15.54 2.40
N ILE A 42 -9.23 14.77 2.24
CA ILE A 42 -9.26 13.30 2.20
C ILE A 42 -8.52 12.73 3.41
N ASP A 43 -9.08 11.70 4.03
CA ASP A 43 -8.41 10.99 5.11
C ASP A 43 -7.26 10.15 4.56
N TYR A 44 -6.10 10.19 5.22
CA TYR A 44 -4.92 9.44 4.81
C TYR A 44 -4.44 8.49 5.90
N PHE A 45 -4.17 7.24 5.51
CA PHE A 45 -3.66 6.20 6.41
C PHE A 45 -2.30 5.70 5.90
N ALA A 46 -1.24 5.99 6.65
CA ALA A 46 0.09 5.46 6.41
C ALA A 46 0.25 4.16 7.20
N CYS A 47 0.21 3.03 6.51
CA CYS A 47 0.15 1.71 7.12
C CYS A 47 1.46 0.92 7.07
N GLY A 48 2.56 1.56 6.70
CA GLY A 48 3.88 0.96 6.58
C GLY A 48 4.19 0.48 5.17
N HIS A 49 5.33 0.91 4.63
CA HIS A 49 5.76 0.52 3.27
C HIS A 49 5.91 -1.00 3.19
N HIS A 50 6.75 -1.54 4.05
CA HIS A 50 6.99 -2.99 4.13
C HIS A 50 5.71 -3.77 4.49
N ALA A 51 5.00 -3.33 5.51
CA ALA A 51 3.81 -4.02 6.00
C ALA A 51 2.72 -4.16 4.93
N THR A 52 2.52 -3.13 4.11
CA THR A 52 1.48 -3.17 3.06
C THR A 52 1.90 -3.96 1.82
N GLU A 53 3.19 -4.22 1.60
CA GLU A 53 3.67 -4.96 0.43
C GLU A 53 3.88 -6.46 0.67
N ARG A 54 4.00 -6.91 1.92
CA ARG A 54 4.23 -8.31 2.26
C ARG A 54 3.17 -9.25 1.68
N GLY A 55 1.91 -8.86 1.79
CA GLY A 55 0.78 -9.70 1.37
C GLY A 55 0.80 -10.04 -0.12
N GLY A 56 1.22 -9.10 -0.96
CA GLY A 56 1.28 -9.29 -2.40
C GLY A 56 2.25 -10.39 -2.81
N ILE A 57 3.46 -10.38 -2.28
CA ILE A 57 4.48 -11.40 -2.63
C ILE A 57 4.13 -12.77 -2.05
N GLN A 58 3.50 -12.81 -0.86
CA GLN A 58 2.99 -14.06 -0.29
C GLN A 58 1.92 -14.68 -1.19
N ALA A 59 0.94 -13.87 -1.63
CA ALA A 59 -0.12 -14.33 -2.52
C ALA A 59 0.43 -14.81 -3.88
N LEU A 60 1.41 -14.11 -4.44
CA LEU A 60 2.07 -14.55 -5.67
C LEU A 60 2.79 -15.89 -5.48
N GLY A 61 3.51 -16.05 -4.37
CA GLY A 61 4.17 -17.29 -4.04
C GLY A 61 3.19 -18.48 -3.91
N GLU A 62 2.07 -18.27 -3.26
CA GLU A 62 1.00 -19.28 -3.13
C GLU A 62 0.43 -19.66 -4.50
N LEU A 63 0.21 -18.68 -5.36
CA LEU A 63 -0.29 -18.91 -6.72
C LEU A 63 0.70 -19.75 -7.54
N LEU A 64 1.99 -19.43 -7.50
CA LEU A 64 3.04 -20.18 -8.21
C LEU A 64 3.17 -21.60 -7.70
N ALA A 65 3.09 -21.80 -6.38
CA ALA A 65 3.13 -23.13 -5.79
C ALA A 65 1.92 -23.97 -6.23
N GLU A 66 0.73 -23.40 -6.22
CA GLU A 66 -0.50 -24.08 -6.58
C GLU A 66 -0.56 -24.41 -8.07
N GLN A 67 -0.23 -23.46 -8.93
CA GLN A 67 -0.38 -23.64 -10.38
C GLN A 67 0.74 -24.42 -11.04
N PHE A 68 1.96 -24.29 -10.53
CA PHE A 68 3.15 -24.88 -11.16
C PHE A 68 3.82 -25.97 -10.30
N GLY A 69 3.29 -26.23 -9.10
CA GLY A 69 3.89 -27.22 -8.20
C GLY A 69 5.29 -26.85 -7.73
N LEU A 70 5.64 -25.55 -7.73
CA LEU A 70 6.95 -25.07 -7.31
C LEU A 70 7.06 -25.04 -5.79
N PRO A 71 8.20 -25.45 -5.21
CA PRO A 71 8.46 -25.18 -3.80
C PRO A 71 8.74 -23.69 -3.61
N VAL A 72 7.87 -23.02 -2.87
CA VAL A 72 7.96 -21.57 -2.61
C VAL A 72 8.15 -21.32 -1.12
N THR A 73 9.14 -20.51 -0.77
CA THR A 73 9.40 -20.10 0.60
C THR A 73 9.33 -18.58 0.70
N PHE A 74 8.47 -18.08 1.58
CA PHE A 74 8.45 -16.67 1.93
C PHE A 74 9.51 -16.39 3.00
N ILE A 75 10.42 -15.49 2.70
CA ILE A 75 11.47 -15.05 3.65
C ILE A 75 11.03 -13.73 4.24
N ASP A 76 10.62 -13.74 5.49
CA ASP A 76 10.19 -12.55 6.21
C ASP A 76 11.39 -11.91 6.91
N ILE A 77 11.70 -10.68 6.51
CA ILE A 77 12.75 -9.87 7.13
C ILE A 77 12.06 -8.68 7.79
N ASP A 78 12.16 -8.57 9.10
CA ASP A 78 11.52 -7.51 9.84
C ASP A 78 12.01 -6.12 9.39
N ASN A 79 11.06 -5.25 9.09
CA ASN A 79 11.33 -3.87 8.68
C ASN A 79 10.20 -2.98 9.19
N PRO A 80 10.48 -2.00 10.05
CA PRO A 80 9.45 -1.12 10.60
C PRO A 80 8.96 -0.04 9.63
N ALA A 81 9.61 0.14 8.51
CA ALA A 81 9.22 1.18 7.55
C ALA A 81 7.94 0.84 6.77
#